data_004dd6889f965cd81ff1ffabae915cdd
#
_entry.id   004dd6889f965cd81ff1ffabae915cdd
#
_cell.length_a   1.000
_cell.length_b   1.000
_cell.length_c   1.000
_cell.angle_alpha   90.00
_cell.angle_beta   90.00
_cell.angle_gamma   90.00
#
_symmetry.space_group_name_H-M   'P 1'
#
loop_
_entity.id
_entity.type
_entity.pdbx_description
1 polymer ?
#
loop_
_entity_poly.entity_id
_entity_poly.type
_entity_poly.pdbx_seq_one_letter_code
_entity_poly.pdbx_strand_id
1 'polypeptide(L)'
;MKQIAVLGLGYFGKSILEELLSLNVEVFIVDRDKEAVDAYRELSSNSVVMDILNVENLRKILPETIDAVIIDMGVEAAILAASYCAKLNIPTIIVKAESETLGEIFTLVGATKVVFPNKEAAKRVTPLLFSSTLLSYMPVSGALSIAELKIPDVLIGKTLAESKLREKYRLNLVSIRDQNGEYALCPASYVFNENDIGLFSGNDADLNKFAVVAPKESGYNRIIEKFMRFIKRKDS
;
A
#
# COMPACT_ATOMS: atom_id res chain seq x y z
N MET A 1 -14.89 -19.60 10.28
CA MET A 1 -14.64 -18.14 10.15
C MET A 1 -13.17 -17.94 10.41
N LYS A 2 -12.48 -17.03 9.70
CA LYS A 2 -11.07 -16.75 9.99
C LYS A 2 -10.92 -16.00 11.32
N GLN A 3 -9.88 -16.36 12.06
CA GLN A 3 -9.55 -15.76 13.35
C GLN A 3 -8.25 -14.99 13.23
N ILE A 4 -8.29 -13.68 13.48
CA ILE A 4 -7.15 -12.78 13.28
C ILE A 4 -6.92 -12.00 14.57
N ALA A 5 -5.67 -11.93 15.02
CA ALA A 5 -5.30 -11.12 16.17
C ALA A 5 -4.56 -9.85 15.73
N VAL A 6 -4.87 -8.72 16.37
CA VAL A 6 -4.15 -7.46 16.25
C VAL A 6 -3.47 -7.18 17.59
N LEU A 7 -2.16 -7.28 17.60
CA LEU A 7 -1.30 -7.01 18.77
C LEU A 7 -0.69 -5.62 18.62
N GLY A 8 -1.17 -4.69 19.41
CA GLY A 8 -0.86 -3.29 19.34
C GLY A 8 -1.84 -2.50 18.49
N LEU A 9 -2.46 -1.51 19.13
CA LEU A 9 -3.41 -0.58 18.53
C LEU A 9 -2.74 0.77 18.25
N GLY A 10 -1.53 0.72 17.69
CA GLY A 10 -0.89 1.88 17.07
C GLY A 10 -1.71 2.34 15.84
N TYR A 11 -1.24 3.37 15.14
CA TYR A 11 -2.00 3.89 13.99
C TYR A 11 -2.23 2.84 12.90
N PHE A 12 -1.19 2.05 12.59
CA PHE A 12 -1.30 0.98 11.58
C PHE A 12 -2.20 -0.17 12.06
N GLY A 13 -2.03 -0.59 13.33
CA GLY A 13 -2.84 -1.65 13.94
C GLY A 13 -4.33 -1.29 13.94
N LYS A 14 -4.67 -0.04 14.33
CA LYS A 14 -6.05 0.47 14.28
C LYS A 14 -6.61 0.48 12.86
N SER A 15 -5.84 0.97 11.89
CA SER A 15 -6.29 1.00 10.49
C SER A 15 -6.59 -0.41 9.95
N ILE A 16 -5.74 -1.39 10.26
CA ILE A 16 -5.99 -2.79 9.88
C ILE A 16 -7.22 -3.35 10.62
N LEU A 17 -7.37 -3.05 11.92
CA LEU A 17 -8.52 -3.48 12.70
C LEU A 17 -9.84 -2.98 12.10
N GLU A 18 -9.92 -1.71 11.75
CA GLU A 18 -11.11 -1.10 11.14
C GLU A 18 -11.48 -1.78 9.82
N GLU A 19 -10.52 -2.11 8.98
CA GLU A 19 -10.75 -2.87 7.75
C GLU A 19 -11.24 -4.30 8.06
N LEU A 20 -10.63 -4.97 9.03
CA LEU A 20 -11.03 -6.33 9.43
C LEU A 20 -12.47 -6.39 9.97
N LEU A 21 -12.89 -5.37 10.73
CA LEU A 21 -14.25 -5.28 11.28
C LEU A 21 -15.32 -5.13 10.17
N SER A 22 -14.95 -4.65 8.99
CA SER A 22 -15.84 -4.61 7.82
C SER A 22 -16.01 -5.97 7.13
N LEU A 23 -15.15 -6.94 7.48
CA LEU A 23 -15.14 -8.28 6.90
C LEU A 23 -15.80 -9.28 7.86
N ASN A 24 -16.22 -10.43 7.35
CA ASN A 24 -16.82 -11.50 8.18
C ASN A 24 -15.70 -12.37 8.80
N VAL A 25 -14.97 -11.81 9.78
CA VAL A 25 -13.86 -12.45 10.50
C VAL A 25 -13.98 -12.23 12.00
N GLU A 26 -13.43 -13.15 12.80
CA GLU A 26 -13.30 -12.97 14.24
C GLU A 26 -12.00 -12.22 14.55
N VAL A 27 -12.10 -11.11 15.26
CA VAL A 27 -10.93 -10.29 15.58
C VAL A 27 -10.66 -10.30 17.07
N PHE A 28 -9.40 -10.60 17.41
CA PHE A 28 -8.85 -10.55 18.77
C PHE A 28 -7.94 -9.34 18.87
N ILE A 29 -8.12 -8.48 19.86
CA ILE A 29 -7.27 -7.30 20.07
C ILE A 29 -6.55 -7.35 21.41
N VAL A 30 -5.29 -6.94 21.38
CA VAL A 30 -4.45 -6.85 22.57
C VAL A 30 -3.64 -5.56 22.50
N ASP A 31 -3.77 -4.71 23.50
CA ASP A 31 -2.93 -3.53 23.72
C ASP A 31 -2.77 -3.25 25.20
N ARG A 32 -1.72 -2.53 25.57
CA ARG A 32 -1.52 -2.04 26.94
C ARG A 32 -2.37 -0.82 27.26
N ASP A 33 -2.80 -0.09 26.25
CA ASP A 33 -3.64 1.11 26.39
C ASP A 33 -5.11 0.69 26.52
N LYS A 34 -5.64 0.88 27.73
CA LYS A 34 -7.03 0.56 28.04
C LYS A 34 -8.02 1.35 27.21
N GLU A 35 -7.79 2.64 26.96
CA GLU A 35 -8.71 3.49 26.19
C GLU A 35 -8.79 3.01 24.74
N ALA A 36 -7.64 2.66 24.16
CA ALA A 36 -7.58 2.10 22.82
C ALA A 36 -8.32 0.76 22.71
N VAL A 37 -8.20 -0.13 23.70
CA VAL A 37 -8.91 -1.42 23.71
C VAL A 37 -10.40 -1.22 23.94
N ASP A 38 -10.80 -0.37 24.88
CA ASP A 38 -12.21 -0.15 25.22
C ASP A 38 -12.99 0.46 24.03
N ALA A 39 -12.35 1.25 23.17
CA ALA A 39 -12.96 1.81 21.97
C ALA A 39 -13.46 0.75 20.96
N TYR A 40 -12.87 -0.43 20.95
CA TYR A 40 -13.23 -1.52 20.03
C TYR A 40 -13.77 -2.78 20.73
N ARG A 41 -14.02 -2.71 22.03
CA ARG A 41 -14.41 -3.85 22.86
C ARG A 41 -15.68 -4.54 22.37
N GLU A 42 -16.69 -3.77 22.00
CA GLU A 42 -17.98 -4.31 21.54
C GLU A 42 -17.95 -4.78 20.09
N LEU A 43 -16.94 -4.39 19.33
CA LEU A 43 -16.80 -4.71 17.91
C LEU A 43 -15.89 -5.91 17.65
N SER A 44 -15.05 -6.27 18.63
CA SER A 44 -14.10 -7.39 18.54
C SER A 44 -14.65 -8.64 19.21
N SER A 45 -14.22 -9.82 18.76
CA SER A 45 -14.60 -11.10 19.33
C SER A 45 -14.00 -11.31 20.73
N ASN A 46 -12.80 -10.78 20.96
CA ASN A 46 -12.15 -10.72 22.26
C ASN A 46 -11.19 -9.53 22.33
N SER A 47 -11.15 -8.86 23.48
CA SER A 47 -10.31 -7.69 23.69
C SER A 47 -9.65 -7.71 25.06
N VAL A 48 -8.33 -7.57 25.08
CA VAL A 48 -7.53 -7.71 26.29
C VAL A 48 -6.59 -6.53 26.46
N VAL A 49 -6.67 -5.91 27.64
CA VAL A 49 -5.68 -4.90 28.06
C VAL A 49 -4.51 -5.61 28.72
N MET A 50 -3.34 -5.60 28.07
CA MET A 50 -2.17 -6.31 28.57
C MET A 50 -0.87 -5.74 28.01
N ASP A 51 0.15 -5.73 28.87
CA ASP A 51 1.53 -5.51 28.41
C ASP A 51 2.11 -6.85 27.89
N ILE A 52 2.45 -6.88 26.61
CA ILE A 52 2.94 -8.09 25.92
C ILE A 52 4.38 -8.47 26.31
N LEU A 53 5.10 -7.63 27.01
CA LEU A 53 6.42 -8.01 27.56
C LEU A 53 6.34 -9.28 28.42
N ASN A 54 5.16 -9.64 28.92
CA ASN A 54 4.91 -10.92 29.58
C ASN A 54 4.31 -11.94 28.60
N VAL A 55 5.16 -12.61 27.85
CA VAL A 55 4.83 -13.52 26.73
C VAL A 55 3.98 -14.72 27.15
N GLU A 56 4.08 -15.20 28.41
CA GLU A 56 3.27 -16.32 28.89
C GLU A 56 1.78 -16.02 28.88
N ASN A 57 1.41 -14.77 28.94
CA ASN A 57 0.02 -14.35 28.90
C ASN A 57 -0.59 -14.43 27.48
N LEU A 58 0.19 -14.28 26.40
CA LEU A 58 -0.32 -14.44 25.03
C LEU A 58 -0.91 -15.82 24.78
N ARG A 59 -0.32 -16.88 25.35
CA ARG A 59 -0.81 -18.26 25.20
C ARG A 59 -2.20 -18.45 25.78
N LYS A 60 -2.56 -17.67 26.80
CA LYS A 60 -3.88 -17.78 27.46
C LYS A 60 -4.97 -17.03 26.71
N ILE A 61 -4.59 -16.14 25.81
CA ILE A 61 -5.47 -15.19 25.15
C ILE A 61 -5.71 -15.57 23.70
N LEU A 62 -4.67 -16.01 22.99
CA LEU A 62 -4.77 -16.39 21.59
C LEU A 62 -5.30 -17.83 21.51
N PRO A 63 -6.40 -18.08 20.76
CA PRO A 63 -6.86 -19.43 20.50
C PRO A 63 -5.81 -20.20 19.69
N GLU A 64 -5.76 -21.52 19.87
CA GLU A 64 -4.87 -22.41 19.10
C GLU A 64 -5.19 -22.41 17.59
N THR A 65 -6.38 -21.93 17.25
CA THR A 65 -6.93 -21.89 15.88
C THR A 65 -6.71 -20.56 15.16
N ILE A 66 -5.82 -19.67 15.71
CA ILE A 66 -5.57 -18.37 15.11
C ILE A 66 -4.92 -18.51 13.71
N ASP A 67 -5.49 -17.87 12.70
CA ASP A 67 -5.02 -17.96 11.31
C ASP A 67 -3.93 -16.93 11.01
N ALA A 68 -4.01 -15.74 11.63
CA ALA A 68 -3.08 -14.66 11.38
C ALA A 68 -2.93 -13.72 12.57
N VAL A 69 -1.74 -13.12 12.68
CA VAL A 69 -1.45 -12.09 13.68
C VAL A 69 -0.83 -10.87 13.00
N ILE A 70 -1.33 -9.69 13.35
CA ILE A 70 -0.76 -8.39 12.97
C ILE A 70 -0.09 -7.80 14.21
N ILE A 71 1.16 -7.34 14.09
CA ILE A 71 1.94 -6.78 15.20
C ILE A 71 2.34 -5.34 14.87
N ASP A 72 1.78 -4.38 15.64
CA ASP A 72 2.11 -2.94 15.58
C ASP A 72 2.46 -2.43 16.97
N MET A 73 3.65 -2.78 17.43
CA MET A 73 4.13 -2.51 18.78
C MET A 73 5.52 -1.88 18.79
N GLY A 74 5.98 -1.44 19.94
CA GLY A 74 7.38 -1.08 20.15
C GLY A 74 8.32 -2.27 19.85
N VAL A 75 9.56 -1.97 19.47
CA VAL A 75 10.53 -2.95 18.92
C VAL A 75 10.69 -4.18 19.80
N GLU A 76 10.91 -3.99 21.08
CA GLU A 76 11.14 -5.09 22.04
C GLU A 76 9.90 -6.02 22.13
N ALA A 77 8.73 -5.44 22.32
CA ALA A 77 7.47 -6.17 22.39
C ALA A 77 7.16 -6.90 21.07
N ALA A 78 7.45 -6.26 19.91
CA ALA A 78 7.24 -6.85 18.59
C ALA A 78 8.15 -8.07 18.36
N ILE A 79 9.42 -8.01 18.77
CA ILE A 79 10.36 -9.15 18.70
C ILE A 79 9.83 -10.33 19.51
N LEU A 80 9.43 -10.08 20.77
CA LEU A 80 8.92 -11.11 21.66
C LEU A 80 7.60 -11.71 21.12
N ALA A 81 6.67 -10.86 20.70
CA ALA A 81 5.40 -11.30 20.15
C ALA A 81 5.58 -12.14 18.88
N ALA A 82 6.42 -11.69 17.93
CA ALA A 82 6.68 -12.43 16.69
C ALA A 82 7.31 -13.80 16.96
N SER A 83 8.34 -13.83 17.83
CA SER A 83 9.01 -15.09 18.22
C SER A 83 8.04 -16.05 18.90
N TYR A 84 7.14 -15.53 19.73
CA TYR A 84 6.17 -16.36 20.41
C TYR A 84 5.09 -16.89 19.46
N CYS A 85 4.54 -16.04 18.58
CA CYS A 85 3.59 -16.47 17.57
C CYS A 85 4.18 -17.54 16.64
N ALA A 86 5.46 -17.40 16.30
CA ALA A 86 6.18 -18.41 15.52
C ALA A 86 6.28 -19.76 16.24
N LYS A 87 6.53 -19.76 17.56
CA LYS A 87 6.54 -20.99 18.39
C LYS A 87 5.16 -21.65 18.50
N LEU A 88 4.10 -20.86 18.40
CA LEU A 88 2.72 -21.37 18.33
C LEU A 88 2.35 -21.88 16.93
N ASN A 89 3.26 -21.83 15.97
CA ASN A 89 3.05 -22.19 14.56
C ASN A 89 1.91 -21.43 13.89
N ILE A 90 1.69 -20.16 14.24
CA ILE A 90 0.68 -19.32 13.59
C ILE A 90 1.06 -19.15 12.11
N PRO A 91 0.16 -19.46 11.17
CA PRO A 91 0.51 -19.53 9.74
C PRO A 91 0.93 -18.20 9.14
N THR A 92 0.35 -17.08 9.62
CA THR A 92 0.62 -15.75 9.11
C THR A 92 0.94 -14.79 10.24
N ILE A 93 2.19 -14.30 10.25
CA ILE A 93 2.67 -13.34 11.26
C ILE A 93 3.18 -12.12 10.50
N ILE A 94 2.40 -11.02 10.54
CA ILE A 94 2.73 -9.76 9.87
C ILE A 94 3.22 -8.77 10.91
N VAL A 95 4.41 -8.22 10.71
CA VAL A 95 5.00 -7.25 11.65
C VAL A 95 5.26 -5.93 10.92
N LYS A 96 4.83 -4.83 11.52
CA LYS A 96 5.19 -3.48 11.08
C LYS A 96 6.63 -3.18 11.43
N ALA A 97 7.42 -2.73 10.47
CA ALA A 97 8.80 -2.28 10.67
C ALA A 97 8.99 -0.82 10.23
N GLU A 98 9.88 -0.11 10.93
CA GLU A 98 10.23 1.28 10.64
C GLU A 98 11.54 1.38 9.83
N SER A 99 12.34 0.32 9.80
CA SER A 99 13.59 0.23 9.03
C SER A 99 13.80 -1.16 8.47
N GLU A 100 14.62 -1.26 7.44
CA GLU A 100 14.99 -2.55 6.82
C GLU A 100 15.71 -3.46 7.80
N THR A 101 16.61 -2.92 8.61
CA THR A 101 17.30 -3.68 9.66
C THR A 101 16.34 -4.31 10.67
N LEU A 102 15.31 -3.56 11.11
CA LEU A 102 14.26 -4.13 11.95
C LEU A 102 13.45 -5.19 11.21
N GLY A 103 13.19 -4.98 9.93
CA GLY A 103 12.51 -5.98 9.10
C GLY A 103 13.28 -7.29 9.00
N GLU A 104 14.59 -7.24 8.85
CA GLU A 104 15.46 -8.43 8.88
C GLU A 104 15.39 -9.13 10.24
N ILE A 105 15.46 -8.39 11.33
CA ILE A 105 15.33 -8.93 12.69
C ILE A 105 13.97 -9.61 12.87
N PHE A 106 12.88 -8.97 12.48
CA PHE A 106 11.54 -9.56 12.60
C PHE A 106 11.40 -10.83 11.78
N THR A 107 11.99 -10.88 10.59
CA THR A 107 12.02 -12.10 9.78
C THR A 107 12.80 -13.22 10.48
N LEU A 108 13.95 -12.93 11.06
CA LEU A 108 14.77 -13.91 11.79
C LEU A 108 14.04 -14.46 13.03
N VAL A 109 13.20 -13.67 13.69
CA VAL A 109 12.43 -14.15 14.86
C VAL A 109 11.09 -14.78 14.51
N GLY A 110 10.77 -14.92 13.22
CA GLY A 110 9.65 -15.72 12.76
C GLY A 110 8.48 -14.96 12.12
N ALA A 111 8.62 -13.65 11.84
CA ALA A 111 7.64 -12.97 11.00
C ALA A 111 7.57 -13.61 9.61
N THR A 112 6.37 -13.96 9.16
CA THR A 112 6.17 -14.50 7.80
C THR A 112 6.12 -13.38 6.77
N LYS A 113 5.76 -12.17 7.20
CA LYS A 113 5.75 -10.96 6.37
C LYS A 113 6.10 -9.74 7.22
N VAL A 114 6.93 -8.87 6.67
CA VAL A 114 7.22 -7.55 7.23
C VAL A 114 6.63 -6.48 6.32
N VAL A 115 6.00 -5.47 6.91
CA VAL A 115 5.41 -4.34 6.18
C VAL A 115 6.05 -3.03 6.63
N PHE A 116 6.20 -2.10 5.69
CA PHE A 116 6.81 -0.78 5.90
C PHE A 116 5.81 0.32 5.48
N PRO A 117 4.74 0.59 6.26
CA PRO A 117 3.62 1.44 5.83
C PRO A 117 4.08 2.83 5.37
N ASN A 118 4.97 3.47 6.11
CA ASN A 118 5.47 4.79 5.77
C ASN A 118 6.29 4.80 4.46
N LYS A 119 7.12 3.77 4.24
CA LYS A 119 7.90 3.62 3.01
C LYS A 119 7.00 3.36 1.80
N GLU A 120 5.97 2.54 1.98
CA GLU A 120 4.98 2.24 0.95
C GLU A 120 4.13 3.46 0.61
N ALA A 121 3.65 4.20 1.62
CA ALA A 121 2.94 5.45 1.44
C ALA A 121 3.80 6.50 0.73
N ALA A 122 5.07 6.67 1.14
CA ALA A 122 6.00 7.60 0.50
C ALA A 122 6.21 7.29 -0.99
N LYS A 123 6.33 6.01 -1.37
CA LYS A 123 6.43 5.60 -2.78
C LYS A 123 5.22 6.00 -3.61
N ARG A 124 4.02 6.02 -3.01
CA ARG A 124 2.77 6.40 -3.70
C ARG A 124 2.60 7.91 -3.80
N VAL A 125 2.98 8.65 -2.74
CA VAL A 125 2.75 10.10 -2.65
C VAL A 125 3.83 10.90 -3.38
N THR A 126 5.10 10.48 -3.30
CA THR A 126 6.22 11.24 -3.86
C THR A 126 6.05 11.56 -5.36
N PRO A 127 5.65 10.63 -6.24
CA PRO A 127 5.48 10.95 -7.67
C PRO A 127 4.44 12.05 -7.93
N LEU A 128 3.40 12.15 -7.10
CA LEU A 128 2.33 13.15 -7.25
C LEU A 128 2.84 14.58 -7.07
N LEU A 129 3.94 14.76 -6.36
CA LEU A 129 4.54 16.09 -6.13
C LEU A 129 5.22 16.67 -7.38
N PHE A 130 5.48 15.84 -8.38
CA PHE A 130 6.25 16.21 -9.58
C PHE A 130 5.42 16.34 -10.85
N SER A 131 4.11 16.07 -10.79
CA SER A 131 3.23 16.17 -11.97
C SER A 131 1.82 16.58 -11.58
N SER A 132 1.31 17.63 -12.21
CA SER A 132 -0.08 18.08 -12.03
C SER A 132 -1.09 17.18 -12.76
N THR A 133 -0.63 16.32 -13.65
CA THR A 133 -1.47 15.39 -14.40
C THR A 133 -1.56 14.01 -13.76
N LEU A 134 -0.61 13.66 -12.89
CA LEU A 134 -0.60 12.41 -12.15
C LEU A 134 -1.49 12.55 -10.90
N LEU A 135 -2.60 11.81 -10.87
CA LEU A 135 -3.61 11.89 -9.81
C LEU A 135 -3.44 10.79 -8.76
N SER A 136 -3.00 9.61 -9.19
CA SER A 136 -2.75 8.46 -8.32
C SER A 136 -1.60 7.64 -8.89
N TYR A 137 -0.83 7.00 -8.01
CA TYR A 137 0.30 6.16 -8.38
C TYR A 137 0.40 4.97 -7.45
N MET A 138 0.48 3.78 -8.04
CA MET A 138 0.57 2.51 -7.31
C MET A 138 1.69 1.65 -7.91
N PRO A 139 2.82 1.50 -7.22
CA PRO A 139 3.83 0.51 -7.60
C PRO A 139 3.26 -0.91 -7.41
N VAL A 140 3.45 -1.78 -8.41
CA VAL A 140 2.94 -3.16 -8.38
C VAL A 140 4.06 -4.14 -8.10
N SER A 141 5.08 -4.17 -8.97
CA SER A 141 6.20 -5.11 -8.83
C SER A 141 7.39 -4.66 -9.68
N GLY A 142 8.59 -4.68 -9.14
CA GLY A 142 9.79 -4.25 -9.84
C GLY A 142 9.66 -2.81 -10.34
N ALA A 143 9.73 -2.62 -11.64
CA ALA A 143 9.55 -1.32 -12.29
C ALA A 143 8.13 -1.12 -12.87
N LEU A 144 7.19 -2.06 -12.65
CA LEU A 144 5.82 -1.98 -13.14
C LEU A 144 4.94 -1.23 -12.14
N SER A 145 4.22 -0.21 -12.62
CA SER A 145 3.27 0.57 -11.84
C SER A 145 1.96 0.80 -12.59
N ILE A 146 0.94 1.17 -11.83
CA ILE A 146 -0.33 1.66 -12.32
C ILE A 146 -0.48 3.12 -11.89
N ALA A 147 -0.97 3.97 -12.76
CA ALA A 147 -1.14 5.39 -12.49
C ALA A 147 -2.43 5.94 -13.10
N GLU A 148 -3.11 6.79 -12.36
CA GLU A 148 -4.18 7.63 -12.89
C GLU A 148 -3.58 8.93 -13.42
N LEU A 149 -3.81 9.21 -14.68
CA LEU A 149 -3.31 10.38 -15.37
C LEU A 149 -4.44 11.09 -16.11
N LYS A 150 -4.44 12.42 -16.05
CA LYS A 150 -5.22 13.21 -17.00
C LYS A 150 -4.73 12.91 -18.41
N ILE A 151 -5.66 12.85 -19.37
CA ILE A 151 -5.29 12.62 -20.76
C ILE A 151 -4.49 13.82 -21.28
N PRO A 152 -3.28 13.60 -21.82
CA PRO A 152 -2.48 14.69 -22.41
C PRO A 152 -3.16 15.29 -23.63
N ASP A 153 -3.01 16.61 -23.82
CA ASP A 153 -3.58 17.38 -24.94
C ASP A 153 -3.30 16.76 -26.30
N VAL A 154 -2.12 16.15 -26.48
CA VAL A 154 -1.71 15.50 -27.73
C VAL A 154 -2.56 14.28 -28.13
N LEU A 155 -3.35 13.75 -27.19
CA LEU A 155 -4.25 12.61 -27.41
C LEU A 155 -5.71 13.02 -27.54
N ILE A 156 -6.08 14.24 -27.11
CA ILE A 156 -7.46 14.71 -27.18
C ILE A 156 -7.94 14.71 -28.63
N GLY A 157 -9.14 14.16 -28.84
CA GLY A 157 -9.77 14.01 -30.16
C GLY A 157 -9.25 12.82 -30.99
N LYS A 158 -8.25 12.07 -30.50
CA LYS A 158 -7.78 10.84 -31.14
C LYS A 158 -8.49 9.62 -30.57
N THR A 159 -8.65 8.61 -31.39
CA THR A 159 -9.09 7.31 -30.91
C THR A 159 -7.97 6.60 -30.15
N LEU A 160 -8.35 5.64 -29.29
CA LEU A 160 -7.37 4.78 -28.59
C LEU A 160 -6.44 4.08 -29.59
N ALA A 161 -6.97 3.62 -30.73
CA ALA A 161 -6.16 3.02 -31.79
C ALA A 161 -5.14 4.00 -32.40
N GLU A 162 -5.55 5.23 -32.71
CA GLU A 162 -4.68 6.27 -33.28
C GLU A 162 -3.62 6.78 -32.29
N SER A 163 -3.89 6.69 -31.00
CA SER A 163 -2.97 7.12 -29.95
C SER A 163 -1.64 6.35 -29.95
N LYS A 164 -1.69 5.08 -30.40
CA LYS A 164 -0.53 4.15 -30.42
C LYS A 164 0.19 4.09 -29.09
N LEU A 165 -0.55 4.04 -27.98
CA LEU A 165 -0.03 4.10 -26.60
C LEU A 165 1.11 3.11 -26.37
N ARG A 166 0.94 1.85 -26.81
CA ARG A 166 1.97 0.81 -26.63
C ARG A 166 3.22 1.07 -27.45
N GLU A 167 3.06 1.51 -28.68
CA GLU A 167 4.18 1.74 -29.60
C GLU A 167 5.00 2.98 -29.22
N LYS A 168 4.29 4.09 -28.94
CA LYS A 168 4.93 5.39 -28.69
C LYS A 168 5.35 5.61 -27.26
N TYR A 169 4.51 5.17 -26.31
CA TYR A 169 4.69 5.49 -24.89
C TYR A 169 5.00 4.26 -24.02
N ARG A 170 4.92 3.04 -24.60
CA ARG A 170 5.10 1.77 -23.87
C ARG A 170 4.13 1.58 -22.70
N LEU A 171 2.95 2.19 -22.80
CA LEU A 171 1.91 2.16 -21.78
C LEU A 171 0.70 1.38 -22.27
N ASN A 172 0.01 0.73 -21.34
CA ASN A 172 -1.30 0.15 -21.58
C ASN A 172 -2.34 1.03 -20.88
N LEU A 173 -3.43 1.35 -21.58
CA LEU A 173 -4.62 1.89 -20.96
C LEU A 173 -5.43 0.72 -20.40
N VAL A 174 -5.67 0.75 -19.11
CA VAL A 174 -6.47 -0.26 -18.39
C VAL A 174 -7.93 0.13 -18.43
N SER A 175 -8.24 1.40 -18.18
CA SER A 175 -9.60 1.93 -18.12
C SER A 175 -9.60 3.45 -18.26
N ILE A 176 -10.74 4.02 -18.59
CA ILE A 176 -11.00 5.47 -18.52
C ILE A 176 -12.05 5.73 -17.46
N ARG A 177 -11.82 6.74 -16.63
CA ARG A 177 -12.82 7.32 -15.77
C ARG A 177 -13.52 8.45 -16.50
N ASP A 178 -14.82 8.31 -16.67
CA ASP A 178 -15.66 9.29 -17.32
C ASP A 178 -15.99 10.49 -16.43
N GLN A 179 -16.80 11.41 -16.94
CA GLN A 179 -17.24 12.60 -16.21
C GLN A 179 -18.13 12.29 -15.00
N ASN A 180 -18.73 11.08 -14.95
CA ASN A 180 -19.55 10.62 -13.81
C ASN A 180 -18.69 9.96 -12.71
N GLY A 181 -17.39 9.80 -12.95
CA GLY A 181 -16.46 9.18 -12.01
C GLY A 181 -16.38 7.66 -12.11
N GLU A 182 -17.04 7.05 -13.09
CA GLU A 182 -17.05 5.60 -13.29
C GLU A 182 -15.94 5.16 -14.24
N TYR A 183 -15.29 4.03 -13.92
CA TYR A 183 -14.28 3.42 -14.76
C TYR A 183 -14.90 2.43 -15.73
N ALA A 184 -14.62 2.63 -17.02
CA ALA A 184 -15.06 1.74 -18.10
C ALA A 184 -13.90 1.28 -18.97
N LEU A 185 -13.98 0.05 -19.47
CA LEU A 185 -13.08 -0.44 -20.50
C LEU A 185 -13.36 0.27 -21.82
N CYS A 186 -12.28 0.72 -22.48
CA CYS A 186 -12.40 1.46 -23.72
C CYS A 186 -12.21 0.58 -24.94
N PRO A 187 -13.15 0.61 -25.91
CA PRO A 187 -12.92 0.01 -27.23
C PRO A 187 -11.83 0.80 -27.98
N ALA A 188 -11.22 0.18 -28.98
CA ALA A 188 -10.19 0.82 -29.82
C ALA A 188 -10.67 2.12 -30.51
N SER A 189 -11.97 2.23 -30.73
CA SER A 189 -12.65 3.40 -31.33
C SER A 189 -12.97 4.51 -30.31
N TYR A 190 -12.69 4.33 -29.01
CA TYR A 190 -12.93 5.37 -28.01
C TYR A 190 -12.13 6.63 -28.34
N VAL A 191 -12.77 7.79 -28.37
CA VAL A 191 -12.15 9.09 -28.62
C VAL A 191 -11.84 9.78 -27.29
N PHE A 192 -10.59 10.13 -27.04
CA PHE A 192 -10.17 10.80 -25.83
C PHE A 192 -10.72 12.22 -25.72
N ASN A 193 -11.24 12.59 -24.56
CA ASN A 193 -11.77 13.90 -24.24
C ASN A 193 -10.89 14.61 -23.18
N GLU A 194 -11.02 15.92 -23.10
CA GLU A 194 -10.20 16.80 -22.24
C GLU A 194 -10.29 16.46 -20.73
N ASN A 195 -11.47 16.01 -20.28
CA ASN A 195 -11.73 15.71 -18.87
C ASN A 195 -11.56 14.23 -18.52
N ASP A 196 -11.17 13.41 -19.49
CA ASP A 196 -10.93 11.99 -19.23
C ASP A 196 -9.72 11.79 -18.31
N ILE A 197 -9.84 10.81 -17.44
CA ILE A 197 -8.75 10.33 -16.60
C ILE A 197 -8.49 8.88 -16.97
N GLY A 198 -7.29 8.61 -17.46
CA GLY A 198 -6.87 7.27 -17.81
C GLY A 198 -6.18 6.55 -16.68
N LEU A 199 -6.55 5.29 -16.47
CA LEU A 199 -5.78 4.36 -15.64
C LEU A 199 -4.79 3.64 -16.55
N PHE A 200 -3.51 3.95 -16.40
CA PHE A 200 -2.43 3.43 -17.22
C PHE A 200 -1.57 2.45 -16.45
N SER A 201 -1.06 1.44 -17.13
CA SER A 201 -0.02 0.56 -16.59
C SER A 201 1.22 0.57 -17.49
N GLY A 202 2.39 0.51 -16.86
CA GLY A 202 3.67 0.52 -17.56
C GLY A 202 4.85 0.63 -16.62
N ASN A 203 6.04 0.81 -17.20
CA ASN A 203 7.24 1.05 -16.44
C ASN A 203 7.21 2.46 -15.83
N ASP A 204 7.75 2.63 -14.62
CA ASP A 204 7.81 3.90 -13.89
C ASP A 204 8.39 5.04 -14.73
N ALA A 205 9.47 4.76 -15.49
CA ALA A 205 10.10 5.77 -16.34
C ALA A 205 9.20 6.22 -17.49
N ASP A 206 8.42 5.31 -18.05
CA ASP A 206 7.51 5.61 -19.17
C ASP A 206 6.26 6.33 -18.68
N LEU A 207 5.69 5.94 -17.51
CA LEU A 207 4.59 6.65 -16.85
C LEU A 207 4.99 8.09 -16.48
N ASN A 208 6.17 8.28 -15.90
CA ASN A 208 6.67 9.61 -15.56
C ASN A 208 6.90 10.49 -16.79
N LYS A 209 7.45 9.93 -17.88
CA LYS A 209 7.60 10.67 -19.14
C LYS A 209 6.23 11.06 -19.70
N PHE A 210 5.27 10.17 -19.67
CA PHE A 210 3.92 10.42 -20.17
C PHE A 210 3.20 11.50 -19.34
N ALA A 211 3.36 11.48 -18.02
CA ALA A 211 2.82 12.48 -17.11
C ALA A 211 3.36 13.91 -17.38
N VAL A 212 4.55 14.05 -17.98
CA VAL A 212 5.20 15.32 -18.31
C VAL A 212 4.86 15.82 -19.73
N VAL A 213 4.29 14.97 -20.57
CA VAL A 213 3.82 15.36 -21.93
C VAL A 213 2.62 16.33 -21.87
N ALA A 214 2.01 16.54 -20.70
CA ALA A 214 1.03 17.60 -20.45
C ALA A 214 1.71 19.00 -20.30
N PRO A 215 0.97 20.13 -20.47
CA PRO A 215 1.41 21.35 -21.09
C PRO A 215 2.66 22.01 -20.48
N LYS A 216 3.41 22.69 -21.36
CA LYS A 216 4.61 23.46 -21.08
C LYS A 216 4.44 24.48 -19.94
N GLU A 217 4.90 24.13 -18.75
CA GLU A 217 5.44 25.11 -17.82
C GLU A 217 6.94 24.84 -17.62
N SER A 218 7.75 25.78 -18.02
CA SER A 218 9.18 25.67 -18.37
C SER A 218 10.15 25.57 -17.19
N GLY A 219 9.78 24.99 -16.08
CA GLY A 219 10.69 24.77 -14.94
C GLY A 219 10.86 23.31 -14.52
N TYR A 220 9.98 22.45 -14.95
CA TYR A 220 9.76 21.10 -14.44
C TYR A 220 10.79 20.05 -14.89
N ASN A 221 11.27 20.13 -16.14
CA ASN A 221 12.13 19.11 -16.73
C ASN A 221 13.48 18.94 -15.99
N ARG A 222 13.99 20.00 -15.37
CA ARG A 222 15.28 19.97 -14.65
C ARG A 222 15.21 19.23 -13.31
N ILE A 223 14.05 19.23 -12.70
CA ILE A 223 13.81 18.58 -11.40
C ILE A 223 13.62 17.07 -11.60
N ILE A 224 12.88 16.69 -12.64
CA ILE A 224 12.64 15.28 -12.99
C ILE A 224 13.94 14.55 -13.36
N GLU A 225 14.81 15.19 -14.14
CA GLU A 225 16.13 14.62 -14.46
C GLU A 225 17.00 14.39 -13.22
N LYS A 226 16.98 15.31 -12.25
CA LYS A 226 17.68 15.13 -10.98
C LYS A 226 17.10 13.99 -10.16
N PHE A 227 15.78 13.86 -10.12
CA PHE A 227 15.08 12.80 -9.38
C PHE A 227 15.34 11.43 -10.01
N MET A 228 15.29 11.30 -11.33
CA MET A 228 15.61 10.06 -12.05
C MET A 228 17.07 9.62 -11.85
N ARG A 229 18.02 10.59 -11.75
CA ARG A 229 19.42 10.29 -11.40
C ARG A 229 19.58 9.81 -9.97
N PHE A 230 18.77 10.31 -9.05
CA PHE A 230 18.80 9.90 -7.65
C PHE A 230 18.29 8.47 -7.45
N ILE A 231 17.18 8.09 -8.12
CA ILE A 231 16.65 6.72 -8.07
C ILE A 231 17.66 5.73 -8.65
N LYS A 232 18.27 6.02 -9.81
CA LYS A 232 19.29 5.14 -10.41
C LYS A 232 20.54 4.94 -9.56
N ARG A 233 20.84 5.84 -8.63
CA ARG A 233 22.00 5.69 -7.71
C ARG A 233 21.73 4.80 -6.50
N LYS A 234 20.47 4.50 -6.19
CA LYS A 234 20.11 3.60 -5.07
C LYS A 234 20.01 2.13 -5.46
N ASP A 235 19.98 1.84 -6.77
CA ASP A 235 19.89 0.48 -7.31
C ASP A 235 21.27 -0.04 -7.82
N SER A 236 22.33 0.69 -7.52
CA SER A 236 23.74 0.34 -7.74
C SER A 236 24.49 0.20 -6.41
#